data_ebf2c260e48ff9fc4fa2340b800798a4
#
_entry.id   ebf2c260e48ff9fc4fa2340b800798a4
#
_cell.length_a   1.000
_cell.length_b   1.000
_cell.length_c   1.000
_cell.angle_alpha   90.00
_cell.angle_beta   90.00
_cell.angle_gamma   90.00
#
_symmetry.space_group_name_H-M   'P 1'
#
loop_
_entity.id
_entity.type
_entity.pdbx_description
1 polymer ?
#
loop_
_entity_poly.entity_id
_entity_poly.type
_entity_poly.pdbx_seq_one_letter_code
_entity_poly.pdbx_strand_id
1 'polypeptide(L)'
;MKSETVTLLLVNLASIMERADEKLLPGVYKEVGAALHTDPTGLGSLTFFRSIVQSLCYPLAAYLASNHNRAHVIALGAFLWAAATFLVAISSTFFQVAVSRGLNGIGLAIVIPAIQSLVADSTEASNRGLAFGLLQLTGNLGSIFGGFCSVLIASKSVMGVAGWRIAFHMVAFISVIVGILVRLFANDPRFSKSDCGARNQVIHKPFWSNVKELIQEAKSVIRIPSFQIIVAQGVSGSIPGSAFSFAPMWLELIGFSHEKTAVLWTILIIGGSFGCVFGGWMGDNLAKCLPNSGRIILSQISSASLVPTAAFLLLVLPDDPSTAFMHGLALFILGFFASWDAAATNNPIFAEIVPEKSRTSIYALDRSFETILSSFAPTVVGILAQNVYGYKPIPKGSSTSAEIETDRQNAASLAKALYTAIGIPAAICCFIYSFLYCTYPRDREHARMYALIESEMQNIEADNSLSD
;
A
#
# COMPACT_ATOMS: atom_id res chain seq x y z
N MET A 1 16.47 17.83 -17.63
CA MET A 1 15.35 16.93 -17.33
C MET A 1 14.08 17.75 -17.29
N LYS A 2 12.96 17.27 -17.88
CA LYS A 2 11.66 17.97 -17.74
C LYS A 2 11.29 18.01 -16.26
N SER A 3 10.68 19.10 -15.80
CA SER A 3 10.26 19.28 -14.39
C SER A 3 9.38 18.11 -13.88
N GLU A 4 8.52 17.58 -14.73
CA GLU A 4 7.66 16.41 -14.44
C GLU A 4 8.46 15.14 -14.13
N THR A 5 9.56 14.88 -14.89
CA THR A 5 10.42 13.72 -14.66
C THR A 5 11.12 13.80 -13.30
N VAL A 6 11.57 15.00 -12.90
CA VAL A 6 12.19 15.23 -11.58
C VAL A 6 11.15 14.98 -10.48
N THR A 7 9.95 15.49 -10.65
CA THR A 7 8.85 15.30 -9.69
C THR A 7 8.53 13.83 -9.50
N LEU A 8 8.35 13.07 -10.59
CA LEU A 8 8.09 11.63 -10.52
C LEU A 8 9.23 10.86 -9.86
N LEU A 9 10.49 11.21 -10.14
CA LEU A 9 11.66 10.60 -9.48
C LEU A 9 11.63 10.83 -7.97
N LEU A 10 11.41 12.06 -7.54
CA LEU A 10 11.40 12.44 -6.12
C LEU A 10 10.21 11.81 -5.35
N VAL A 11 9.06 11.72 -6.00
CA VAL A 11 7.88 11.06 -5.45
C VAL A 11 8.10 9.55 -5.29
N ASN A 12 8.75 8.89 -6.26
CA ASN A 12 9.15 7.49 -6.14
C ASN A 12 10.17 7.29 -5.01
N LEU A 13 11.13 8.22 -4.84
CA LEU A 13 12.09 8.18 -3.73
C LEU A 13 11.39 8.33 -2.37
N ALA A 14 10.38 9.19 -2.27
CA ALA A 14 9.55 9.31 -1.08
C ALA A 14 8.78 8.01 -0.80
N SER A 15 8.26 7.34 -1.83
CA SER A 15 7.61 6.04 -1.69
C SER A 15 8.57 4.93 -1.22
N ILE A 16 9.82 4.93 -1.70
CA ILE A 16 10.85 4.00 -1.20
C ILE A 16 11.05 4.19 0.31
N MET A 17 11.20 5.43 0.77
CA MET A 17 11.44 5.73 2.18
C MET A 17 10.23 5.43 3.06
N GLU A 18 9.02 5.69 2.57
CA GLU A 18 7.76 5.36 3.23
C GLU A 18 7.68 3.84 3.49
N ARG A 19 7.91 3.03 2.46
CA ARG A 19 7.88 1.56 2.56
C ARG A 19 9.04 1.00 3.37
N ALA A 20 10.23 1.59 3.29
CA ALA A 20 11.36 1.20 4.11
C ALA A 20 11.06 1.41 5.60
N ASP A 21 10.50 2.58 5.98
CA ASP A 21 10.10 2.88 7.36
C ASP A 21 9.01 1.91 7.86
N GLU A 22 8.05 1.55 7.00
CA GLU A 22 7.01 0.58 7.35
C GLU A 22 7.59 -0.77 7.77
N LYS A 23 8.65 -1.22 7.13
CA LYS A 23 9.27 -2.55 7.35
C LYS A 23 10.37 -2.57 8.41
N LEU A 24 10.79 -1.40 8.94
CA LEU A 24 11.82 -1.35 9.98
C LEU A 24 11.45 -2.15 11.23
N LEU A 25 10.30 -1.83 11.84
CA LEU A 25 9.92 -2.44 13.11
C LEU A 25 9.72 -3.97 13.01
N PRO A 26 9.02 -4.50 12.01
CA PRO A 26 8.93 -5.95 11.81
C PRO A 26 10.29 -6.63 11.67
N GLY A 27 11.26 -5.98 11.03
CA GLY A 27 12.60 -6.51 10.83
C GLY A 27 13.44 -6.60 12.11
N VAL A 28 13.04 -5.93 13.18
CA VAL A 28 13.78 -5.88 14.45
C VAL A 28 12.94 -6.24 15.67
N TYR A 29 11.85 -6.97 15.49
CA TYR A 29 10.95 -7.36 16.58
C TYR A 29 11.64 -8.09 17.73
N LYS A 30 12.61 -8.94 17.42
CA LYS A 30 13.36 -9.70 18.45
C LYS A 30 14.13 -8.76 19.37
N GLU A 31 14.88 -7.83 18.80
CA GLU A 31 15.71 -6.88 19.53
C GLU A 31 14.89 -5.86 20.30
N VAL A 32 13.82 -5.35 19.69
CA VAL A 32 12.87 -4.42 20.33
C VAL A 32 12.10 -5.13 21.45
N GLY A 33 11.66 -6.37 21.23
CA GLY A 33 10.99 -7.16 22.24
C GLY A 33 11.86 -7.40 23.47
N ALA A 34 13.13 -7.74 23.26
CA ALA A 34 14.10 -7.88 24.34
C ALA A 34 14.37 -6.55 25.05
N ALA A 35 14.51 -5.44 24.32
CA ALA A 35 14.78 -4.12 24.89
C ALA A 35 13.61 -3.52 25.68
N LEU A 36 12.38 -3.81 25.27
CA LEU A 36 11.15 -3.30 25.90
C LEU A 36 10.51 -4.30 26.86
N HIS A 37 11.10 -5.49 27.04
CA HIS A 37 10.55 -6.59 27.84
C HIS A 37 9.10 -6.92 27.49
N THR A 38 8.77 -6.97 26.18
CA THR A 38 7.42 -7.20 25.67
C THR A 38 7.34 -8.49 24.88
N ASP A 39 6.15 -9.07 24.85
CA ASP A 39 5.84 -10.29 24.11
C ASP A 39 5.52 -10.02 22.63
N PRO A 40 5.44 -11.05 21.79
CA PRO A 40 5.08 -10.88 20.37
C PRO A 40 3.72 -10.21 20.15
N THR A 41 2.76 -10.40 21.05
CA THR A 41 1.43 -9.77 21.01
C THR A 41 1.56 -8.25 21.21
N GLY A 42 2.36 -7.83 22.18
CA GLY A 42 2.67 -6.43 22.40
C GLY A 42 3.35 -5.78 21.17
N LEU A 43 4.32 -6.48 20.54
CA LEU A 43 4.97 -5.99 19.33
C LEU A 43 3.98 -5.85 18.15
N GLY A 44 3.09 -6.81 17.99
CA GLY A 44 2.01 -6.75 17.02
C GLY A 44 1.08 -5.55 17.25
N SER A 45 0.78 -5.25 18.52
CA SER A 45 -0.06 -4.10 18.89
C SER A 45 0.54 -2.75 18.48
N LEU A 46 1.88 -2.60 18.48
CA LEU A 46 2.55 -1.39 18.00
C LEU A 46 2.27 -1.12 16.51
N THR A 47 2.27 -2.17 15.70
CA THR A 47 1.92 -2.07 14.27
C THR A 47 0.44 -1.78 14.09
N PHE A 48 -0.42 -2.42 14.87
CA PHE A 48 -1.86 -2.19 14.88
C PHE A 48 -2.22 -0.74 15.24
N PHE A 49 -1.64 -0.18 16.32
CA PHE A 49 -1.85 1.22 16.70
C PHE A 49 -1.45 2.19 15.59
N ARG A 50 -0.29 1.97 14.95
CA ARG A 50 0.10 2.76 13.79
C ARG A 50 -0.96 2.70 12.68
N SER A 51 -1.40 1.51 12.32
CA SER A 51 -2.34 1.29 11.22
C SER A 51 -3.71 1.93 11.47
N ILE A 52 -4.23 1.85 12.70
CA ILE A 52 -5.49 2.52 13.07
C ILE A 52 -5.36 4.03 12.97
N VAL A 53 -4.31 4.62 13.58
CA VAL A 53 -4.09 6.08 13.51
C VAL A 53 -3.93 6.51 12.06
N GLN A 54 -3.17 5.76 11.26
CA GLN A 54 -2.99 6.01 9.83
C GLN A 54 -4.33 6.01 9.09
N SER A 55 -5.18 5.01 9.32
CA SER A 55 -6.49 4.89 8.67
C SER A 55 -7.41 6.07 8.98
N LEU A 56 -7.44 6.49 10.23
CA LEU A 56 -8.26 7.63 10.68
C LEU A 56 -7.73 8.98 10.16
N CYS A 57 -6.44 9.06 9.85
CA CYS A 57 -5.78 10.29 9.41
C CYS A 57 -5.71 10.43 7.87
N TYR A 58 -6.06 9.43 7.07
CA TYR A 58 -6.08 9.59 5.60
C TYR A 58 -6.94 10.77 5.10
N PRO A 59 -8.12 11.08 5.68
CA PRO A 59 -8.88 12.28 5.29
C PRO A 59 -8.12 13.60 5.48
N LEU A 60 -7.13 13.63 6.38
CA LEU A 60 -6.26 14.79 6.56
C LEU A 60 -5.41 15.06 5.31
N ALA A 61 -4.99 14.03 4.58
CA ALA A 61 -4.28 14.17 3.31
C ALA A 61 -5.15 14.91 2.28
N ALA A 62 -6.42 14.55 2.18
CA ALA A 62 -7.38 15.20 1.29
C ALA A 62 -7.55 16.69 1.65
N TYR A 63 -7.71 17.01 2.94
CA TYR A 63 -7.82 18.39 3.42
C TYR A 63 -6.57 19.23 3.11
N LEU A 64 -5.39 18.69 3.39
CA LEU A 64 -4.14 19.41 3.14
C LEU A 64 -3.88 19.58 1.63
N ALA A 65 -4.14 18.57 0.82
CA ALA A 65 -3.92 18.64 -0.62
C ALA A 65 -4.93 19.50 -1.38
N SER A 66 -6.13 19.76 -0.82
CA SER A 66 -7.08 20.70 -1.40
C SER A 66 -6.67 22.16 -1.22
N ASN A 67 -5.97 22.46 -0.12
CA ASN A 67 -5.60 23.82 0.26
C ASN A 67 -4.13 24.18 0.00
N HIS A 68 -3.28 23.17 -0.20
CA HIS A 68 -1.83 23.36 -0.33
C HIS A 68 -1.25 22.56 -1.51
N ASN A 69 -0.09 23.00 -1.97
CA ASN A 69 0.70 22.26 -2.97
C ASN A 69 1.05 20.87 -2.43
N ARG A 70 0.70 19.81 -3.18
CA ARG A 70 0.89 18.41 -2.78
C ARG A 70 2.35 18.03 -2.55
N ALA A 71 3.29 18.63 -3.27
CA ALA A 71 4.72 18.41 -3.00
C ALA A 71 5.09 18.90 -1.60
N HIS A 72 4.51 20.04 -1.16
CA HIS A 72 4.71 20.53 0.21
C HIS A 72 4.03 19.64 1.25
N VAL A 73 2.86 19.08 0.92
CA VAL A 73 2.14 18.12 1.79
C VAL A 73 2.94 16.83 1.96
N ILE A 74 3.52 16.30 0.87
CA ILE A 74 4.41 15.14 0.91
C ILE A 74 5.65 15.43 1.78
N ALA A 75 6.28 16.58 1.60
CA ALA A 75 7.44 16.96 2.40
C ALA A 75 7.09 17.11 3.90
N LEU A 76 5.94 17.72 4.22
CA LEU A 76 5.45 17.83 5.60
C LEU A 76 5.25 16.43 6.22
N GLY A 77 4.57 15.54 5.52
CA GLY A 77 4.39 14.16 5.98
C GLY A 77 5.72 13.43 6.17
N ALA A 78 6.69 13.64 5.23
CA ALA A 78 8.03 13.08 5.34
C ALA A 78 8.76 13.55 6.61
N PHE A 79 8.68 14.81 6.96
CA PHE A 79 9.26 15.32 8.20
C PHE A 79 8.54 14.78 9.44
N LEU A 80 7.22 14.63 9.41
CA LEU A 80 6.45 14.08 10.52
C LEU A 80 6.81 12.60 10.78
N TRP A 81 6.83 11.77 9.72
CA TRP A 81 7.22 10.38 9.94
C TRP A 81 8.69 10.25 10.34
N ALA A 82 9.60 11.03 9.74
CA ALA A 82 11.03 11.00 10.11
C ALA A 82 11.23 11.38 11.58
N ALA A 83 10.55 12.42 12.06
CA ALA A 83 10.59 12.80 13.49
C ALA A 83 10.04 11.68 14.38
N ALA A 84 8.93 11.06 13.99
CA ALA A 84 8.34 9.94 14.72
C ALA A 84 9.26 8.71 14.74
N THR A 85 9.91 8.38 13.62
CA THR A 85 10.89 7.30 13.49
C THR A 85 12.12 7.58 14.36
N PHE A 86 12.58 8.81 14.41
CA PHE A 86 13.63 9.24 15.33
C PHE A 86 13.21 9.07 16.79
N LEU A 87 11.98 9.44 17.15
CA LEU A 87 11.43 9.23 18.51
C LEU A 87 11.38 7.75 18.89
N VAL A 88 11.04 6.85 17.95
CA VAL A 88 11.14 5.40 18.20
C VAL A 88 12.57 5.01 18.56
N ALA A 89 13.57 5.52 17.84
CA ALA A 89 14.98 5.19 18.06
C ALA A 89 15.49 5.58 19.45
N ILE A 90 15.00 6.65 20.03
CA ILE A 90 15.40 7.13 21.37
C ILE A 90 14.49 6.63 22.51
N SER A 91 13.35 6.00 22.16
CA SER A 91 12.40 5.49 23.15
C SER A 91 12.99 4.37 23.99
N SER A 92 12.66 4.36 25.29
CA SER A 92 13.10 3.35 26.27
C SER A 92 11.93 2.54 26.86
N THR A 93 10.68 2.95 26.63
CA THR A 93 9.50 2.27 27.16
C THR A 93 8.54 1.90 26.03
N PHE A 94 7.74 0.84 26.24
CA PHE A 94 6.70 0.41 25.32
C PHE A 94 5.73 1.53 24.97
N PHE A 95 5.30 2.32 25.96
CA PHE A 95 4.36 3.42 25.76
C PHE A 95 4.92 4.52 24.85
N GLN A 96 6.20 4.90 25.05
CA GLN A 96 6.88 5.87 24.18
C GLN A 96 6.94 5.38 22.74
N VAL A 97 7.28 4.10 22.52
CA VAL A 97 7.29 3.51 21.18
C VAL A 97 5.88 3.51 20.59
N ALA A 98 4.84 3.14 21.36
CA ALA A 98 3.46 3.13 20.90
C ALA A 98 2.98 4.52 20.44
N VAL A 99 3.23 5.56 21.24
CA VAL A 99 2.92 6.95 20.89
C VAL A 99 3.68 7.38 19.63
N SER A 100 4.98 7.11 19.57
CA SER A 100 5.82 7.43 18.40
C SER A 100 5.33 6.72 17.14
N ARG A 101 4.90 5.45 17.23
CA ARG A 101 4.29 4.71 16.10
C ARG A 101 2.95 5.29 15.68
N GLY A 102 2.14 5.77 16.62
CA GLY A 102 0.91 6.52 16.29
C GLY A 102 1.22 7.80 15.51
N LEU A 103 2.18 8.61 15.96
CA LEU A 103 2.63 9.82 15.25
C LEU A 103 3.19 9.48 13.85
N ASN A 104 3.94 8.39 13.72
CA ASN A 104 4.42 7.89 12.45
C ASN A 104 3.26 7.60 11.49
N GLY A 105 2.17 6.98 11.98
CA GLY A 105 0.96 6.74 11.21
C GLY A 105 0.33 8.00 10.63
N ILE A 106 0.35 9.14 11.36
CA ILE A 106 -0.15 10.44 10.84
C ILE A 106 0.69 10.89 9.64
N GLY A 107 2.02 10.86 9.75
CA GLY A 107 2.92 11.26 8.68
C GLY A 107 2.70 10.44 7.40
N LEU A 108 2.60 9.11 7.55
CA LEU A 108 2.36 8.18 6.44
C LEU A 108 0.98 8.38 5.79
N ALA A 109 -0.06 8.64 6.61
CA ALA A 109 -1.41 8.89 6.11
C ALA A 109 -1.50 10.11 5.20
N ILE A 110 -0.73 11.16 5.48
CA ILE A 110 -0.72 12.40 4.70
C ILE A 110 -0.06 12.16 3.33
N VAL A 111 0.97 11.33 3.27
CA VAL A 111 1.84 11.21 2.10
C VAL A 111 1.26 10.30 1.02
N ILE A 112 0.75 9.12 1.36
CA ILE A 112 0.35 8.10 0.38
C ILE A 112 -0.69 8.64 -0.63
N PRO A 113 -1.83 9.22 -0.23
CA PRO A 113 -2.82 9.72 -1.18
C PRO A 113 -2.30 10.93 -1.98
N ALA A 114 -1.44 11.76 -1.36
CA ALA A 114 -0.82 12.89 -2.05
C ALA A 114 0.13 12.42 -3.15
N ILE A 115 0.95 11.38 -2.89
CA ILE A 115 1.79 10.73 -3.90
C ILE A 115 0.93 10.18 -5.04
N GLN A 116 -0.10 9.39 -4.73
CA GLN A 116 -0.97 8.76 -5.75
C GLN A 116 -1.64 9.81 -6.64
N SER A 117 -2.21 10.86 -6.06
CA SER A 117 -2.83 11.93 -6.83
C SER A 117 -1.83 12.74 -7.66
N LEU A 118 -0.63 12.98 -7.13
CA LEU A 118 0.42 13.70 -7.86
C LEU A 118 0.95 12.89 -9.04
N VAL A 119 1.13 11.58 -8.88
CA VAL A 119 1.51 10.66 -9.97
C VAL A 119 0.41 10.64 -11.05
N ALA A 120 -0.87 10.56 -10.65
CA ALA A 120 -1.98 10.56 -11.58
C ALA A 120 -2.07 11.83 -12.43
N ASP A 121 -1.73 13.00 -11.83
CA ASP A 121 -1.79 14.30 -12.51
C ASP A 121 -0.51 14.62 -13.32
N SER A 122 0.63 14.06 -12.91
CA SER A 122 1.92 14.22 -13.61
C SER A 122 2.11 13.24 -14.76
N THR A 123 1.14 12.35 -14.99
CA THR A 123 1.23 11.29 -16.01
C THR A 123 0.02 11.36 -16.95
N GLU A 124 0.29 11.22 -18.25
CA GLU A 124 -0.79 11.11 -19.24
C GLU A 124 -1.68 9.90 -18.97
N ALA A 125 -2.98 10.04 -19.28
CA ALA A 125 -3.97 8.97 -19.08
C ALA A 125 -3.56 7.63 -19.74
N SER A 126 -2.86 7.72 -20.87
CA SER A 126 -2.38 6.58 -21.66
C SER A 126 -1.26 5.77 -20.98
N ASN A 127 -0.61 6.31 -19.96
CA ASN A 127 0.57 5.74 -19.29
C ASN A 127 0.41 5.68 -17.75
N ARG A 128 -0.77 5.94 -17.22
CA ARG A 128 -1.03 5.96 -15.76
C ARG A 128 -0.81 4.60 -15.11
N GLY A 129 -1.21 3.53 -15.77
CA GLY A 129 -1.02 2.18 -15.26
C GLY A 129 0.47 1.85 -15.07
N LEU A 130 1.29 2.16 -16.08
CA LEU A 130 2.74 2.00 -15.99
C LEU A 130 3.34 2.86 -14.86
N ALA A 131 2.91 4.12 -14.72
CA ALA A 131 3.40 5.00 -13.65
C ALA A 131 3.06 4.46 -12.25
N PHE A 132 1.85 3.96 -12.04
CA PHE A 132 1.47 3.30 -10.79
C PHE A 132 2.21 1.97 -10.58
N GLY A 133 2.47 1.21 -11.65
CA GLY A 133 3.29 0.01 -11.60
C GLY A 133 4.73 0.30 -11.16
N LEU A 134 5.35 1.37 -11.68
CA LEU A 134 6.67 1.83 -11.26
C LEU A 134 6.67 2.34 -9.81
N LEU A 135 5.64 3.05 -9.40
CA LEU A 135 5.48 3.50 -8.01
C LEU A 135 5.40 2.30 -7.05
N GLN A 136 4.66 1.25 -7.40
CA GLN A 136 4.58 0.03 -6.60
C GLN A 136 5.90 -0.74 -6.58
N LEU A 137 6.59 -0.83 -7.74
CA LEU A 137 7.93 -1.44 -7.83
C LEU A 137 8.91 -0.76 -6.88
N THR A 138 8.98 0.57 -6.91
CA THR A 138 9.89 1.33 -6.04
C THR A 138 9.51 1.18 -4.57
N GLY A 139 8.21 1.12 -4.24
CA GLY A 139 7.73 0.78 -2.91
C GLY A 139 8.19 -0.61 -2.45
N ASN A 140 8.09 -1.62 -3.30
CA ASN A 140 8.56 -2.98 -3.02
C ASN A 140 10.07 -3.02 -2.78
N LEU A 141 10.86 -2.28 -3.57
CA LEU A 141 12.30 -2.12 -3.34
C LEU A 141 12.58 -1.47 -1.98
N GLY A 142 11.80 -0.46 -1.61
CA GLY A 142 11.87 0.16 -0.27
C GLY A 142 11.59 -0.84 0.85
N SER A 143 10.57 -1.69 0.69
CA SER A 143 10.24 -2.73 1.65
C SER A 143 11.37 -3.76 1.84
N ILE A 144 11.98 -4.21 0.74
CA ILE A 144 13.11 -5.14 0.78
C ILE A 144 14.30 -4.46 1.46
N PHE A 145 14.64 -3.24 1.05
CA PHE A 145 15.78 -2.50 1.59
C PHE A 145 15.61 -2.22 3.08
N GLY A 146 14.45 -1.72 3.50
CA GLY A 146 14.13 -1.42 4.91
C GLY A 146 14.18 -2.67 5.79
N GLY A 147 13.56 -3.77 5.35
CA GLY A 147 13.58 -5.04 6.07
C GLY A 147 14.98 -5.64 6.16
N PHE A 148 15.71 -5.72 5.04
CA PHE A 148 17.05 -6.29 4.98
C PHE A 148 18.07 -5.50 5.80
N CYS A 149 18.11 -4.16 5.61
CA CYS A 149 19.02 -3.31 6.36
C CYS A 149 18.75 -3.35 7.87
N SER A 150 17.48 -3.38 8.28
CA SER A 150 17.12 -3.46 9.69
C SER A 150 17.63 -4.75 10.33
N VAL A 151 17.43 -5.89 9.68
CA VAL A 151 17.90 -7.20 10.19
C VAL A 151 19.42 -7.27 10.27
N LEU A 152 20.14 -6.82 9.24
CA LEU A 152 21.61 -6.84 9.21
C LEU A 152 22.26 -5.98 10.30
N ILE A 153 21.64 -4.84 10.61
CA ILE A 153 22.19 -3.88 11.58
C ILE A 153 21.71 -4.22 12.99
N ALA A 154 20.53 -4.82 13.15
CA ALA A 154 19.87 -5.06 14.43
C ALA A 154 20.73 -5.79 15.45
N SER A 155 21.45 -6.82 15.01
CA SER A 155 22.29 -7.67 15.87
C SER A 155 23.62 -7.02 16.30
N LYS A 156 23.98 -5.88 15.70
CA LYS A 156 25.25 -5.19 15.97
C LYS A 156 25.04 -4.09 17.00
N SER A 157 26.09 -3.75 17.73
CA SER A 157 26.14 -2.54 18.54
C SER A 157 27.32 -1.68 18.09
N VAL A 158 27.09 -0.39 17.89
CA VAL A 158 28.12 0.56 17.50
C VAL A 158 28.18 1.68 18.52
N MET A 159 29.33 1.91 19.11
CA MET A 159 29.55 2.92 20.15
C MET A 159 28.57 2.83 21.34
N GLY A 160 28.16 1.61 21.72
CA GLY A 160 27.22 1.39 22.82
C GLY A 160 25.75 1.57 22.47
N VAL A 161 25.42 1.93 21.22
CA VAL A 161 24.04 2.06 20.73
C VAL A 161 23.62 0.75 20.08
N ALA A 162 22.46 0.22 20.46
CA ALA A 162 21.91 -1.00 19.86
C ALA A 162 21.63 -0.79 18.38
N GLY A 163 21.95 -1.78 17.54
CA GLY A 163 21.87 -1.69 16.08
C GLY A 163 20.48 -1.36 15.55
N TRP A 164 19.41 -1.88 16.17
CA TRP A 164 18.06 -1.53 15.80
C TRP A 164 17.77 -0.01 15.90
N ARG A 165 18.31 0.67 16.93
CA ARG A 165 18.18 2.13 17.08
C ARG A 165 18.92 2.87 15.96
N ILE A 166 20.08 2.36 15.56
CA ILE A 166 20.87 2.93 14.44
C ILE A 166 20.08 2.82 13.13
N ALA A 167 19.43 1.68 12.87
CA ALA A 167 18.61 1.51 11.68
C ALA A 167 17.47 2.55 11.61
N PHE A 168 16.79 2.81 12.73
CA PHE A 168 15.76 3.84 12.82
C PHE A 168 16.33 5.25 12.61
N HIS A 169 17.49 5.58 13.21
CA HIS A 169 18.15 6.87 12.99
C HIS A 169 18.54 7.08 11.52
N MET A 170 19.08 6.06 10.87
CA MET A 170 19.47 6.13 9.46
C MET A 170 18.27 6.41 8.55
N VAL A 171 17.17 5.67 8.72
CA VAL A 171 15.97 5.86 7.91
C VAL A 171 15.35 7.23 8.21
N ALA A 172 15.30 7.67 9.46
CA ALA A 172 14.82 9.00 9.81
C ALA A 172 15.66 10.10 9.12
N PHE A 173 16.98 10.00 9.17
CA PHE A 173 17.89 10.97 8.54
C PHE A 173 17.71 11.03 7.02
N ILE A 174 17.68 9.87 6.35
CA ILE A 174 17.48 9.80 4.90
C ILE A 174 16.10 10.35 4.54
N SER A 175 15.06 10.07 5.32
CA SER A 175 13.70 10.59 5.11
C SER A 175 13.65 12.12 5.19
N VAL A 176 14.42 12.74 6.09
CA VAL A 176 14.55 14.21 6.15
C VAL A 176 15.17 14.76 4.87
N ILE A 177 16.25 14.14 4.39
CA ILE A 177 16.89 14.55 3.12
C ILE A 177 15.90 14.46 1.96
N VAL A 178 15.18 13.35 1.85
CA VAL A 178 14.15 13.16 0.81
C VAL A 178 13.05 14.20 0.93
N GLY A 179 12.57 14.49 2.16
CA GLY A 179 11.60 15.54 2.42
C GLY A 179 12.06 16.92 1.94
N ILE A 180 13.35 17.28 2.19
CA ILE A 180 13.94 18.53 1.71
C ILE A 180 14.00 18.54 0.17
N LEU A 181 14.45 17.45 -0.46
CA LEU A 181 14.53 17.37 -1.93
C LEU A 181 13.15 17.49 -2.58
N VAL A 182 12.13 16.82 -2.04
CA VAL A 182 10.75 16.95 -2.50
C VAL A 182 10.26 18.40 -2.35
N ARG A 183 10.52 19.03 -1.20
CA ARG A 183 10.10 20.41 -0.92
C ARG A 183 10.71 21.43 -1.90
N LEU A 184 11.95 21.22 -2.32
CA LEU A 184 12.70 22.17 -3.15
C LEU A 184 12.52 21.95 -4.64
N PHE A 185 12.39 20.70 -5.10
CA PHE A 185 12.48 20.35 -6.51
C PHE A 185 11.24 19.69 -7.11
N ALA A 186 10.29 19.22 -6.29
CA ALA A 186 9.06 18.64 -6.82
C ALA A 186 8.04 19.74 -7.13
N ASN A 187 7.45 19.67 -8.31
CA ASN A 187 6.40 20.59 -8.77
C ASN A 187 5.05 19.93 -8.80
N ASP A 188 4.03 20.63 -8.31
CA ASP A 188 2.63 20.23 -8.44
C ASP A 188 2.03 20.86 -9.71
N PRO A 189 1.58 20.06 -10.71
CA PRO A 189 1.02 20.57 -11.95
C PRO A 189 -0.16 21.53 -11.77
N ARG A 190 -0.93 21.37 -10.68
CA ARG A 190 -2.08 22.25 -10.38
C ARG A 190 -1.63 23.69 -10.07
N PHE A 191 -0.53 23.84 -9.32
CA PHE A 191 -0.03 25.15 -8.92
C PHE A 191 0.83 25.81 -9.99
N SER A 192 1.50 25.02 -10.85
CA SER A 192 2.28 25.56 -11.97
C SER A 192 1.39 26.21 -13.05
N LYS A 193 0.17 25.73 -13.24
CA LYS A 193 -0.80 26.32 -14.19
C LYS A 193 -1.42 27.63 -13.65
N SER A 194 -1.48 27.81 -12.33
CA SER A 194 -2.07 28.97 -11.69
C SER A 194 -1.20 30.23 -11.73
N ASP A 195 0.12 30.10 -11.86
CA ASP A 195 1.06 31.25 -11.90
C ASP A 195 1.02 32.02 -13.24
N CYS A 196 0.39 31.47 -14.29
CA CYS A 196 0.27 32.11 -15.60
C CYS A 196 -1.02 32.95 -15.79
N GLY A 197 -1.92 32.94 -14.85
CA GLY A 197 -3.17 33.70 -14.96
C GLY A 197 -3.76 34.00 -13.58
N ALA A 198 -3.76 35.27 -13.23
CA ALA A 198 -4.43 35.88 -12.08
C ALA A 198 -4.04 35.28 -10.70
N ARG A 199 -3.35 36.10 -9.95
CA ARG A 199 -3.15 36.03 -8.51
C ARG A 199 -4.53 36.03 -7.82
N ASN A 200 -5.24 34.90 -7.88
CA ASN A 200 -6.45 34.72 -7.10
C ASN A 200 -6.09 34.87 -5.64
N GLN A 201 -6.54 35.94 -5.04
CA GLN A 201 -6.52 36.17 -3.59
C GLN A 201 -6.99 34.89 -2.93
N VAL A 202 -6.11 34.23 -2.20
CA VAL A 202 -6.47 33.15 -1.30
C VAL A 202 -7.42 33.76 -0.27
N ILE A 203 -8.72 33.73 -0.56
CA ILE A 203 -9.75 34.07 0.42
C ILE A 203 -9.61 33.01 1.50
N HIS A 204 -9.06 33.37 2.63
CA HIS A 204 -9.00 32.52 3.82
C HIS A 204 -10.43 32.20 4.26
N LYS A 205 -11.00 31.13 3.69
CA LYS A 205 -12.28 30.60 4.15
C LYS A 205 -12.13 30.14 5.61
N PRO A 206 -13.15 30.32 6.46
CA PRO A 206 -13.14 29.80 7.83
C PRO A 206 -12.88 28.28 7.82
N PHE A 207 -12.10 27.78 8.77
CA PHE A 207 -11.76 26.36 8.89
C PHE A 207 -12.99 25.45 8.77
N TRP A 208 -14.09 25.78 9.42
CA TRP A 208 -15.35 25.00 9.36
C TRP A 208 -15.98 24.95 7.96
N SER A 209 -15.82 26.01 7.15
CA SER A 209 -16.27 26.02 5.76
C SER A 209 -15.48 25.00 4.92
N ASN A 210 -14.15 24.99 5.09
CA ASN A 210 -13.29 24.04 4.39
C ASN A 210 -13.59 22.59 4.79
N VAL A 211 -13.84 22.33 6.08
CA VAL A 211 -14.24 20.99 6.57
C VAL A 211 -15.58 20.57 5.97
N LYS A 212 -16.56 21.48 5.89
CA LYS A 212 -17.87 21.21 5.29
C LYS A 212 -17.75 20.88 3.80
N GLU A 213 -16.93 21.63 3.05
CA GLU A 213 -16.63 21.39 1.65
C GLU A 213 -15.99 19.99 1.46
N LEU A 214 -15.01 19.64 2.31
CA LEU A 214 -14.37 18.32 2.28
C LEU A 214 -15.36 17.18 2.56
N ILE A 215 -16.26 17.35 3.53
CA ILE A 215 -17.31 16.36 3.82
C ILE A 215 -18.26 16.22 2.63
N GLN A 216 -18.63 17.32 1.98
CA GLN A 216 -19.46 17.27 0.77
C GLN A 216 -18.74 16.57 -0.38
N GLU A 217 -17.46 16.87 -0.57
CA GLU A 217 -16.61 16.20 -1.56
C GLU A 217 -16.47 14.70 -1.27
N ALA A 218 -16.14 14.31 -0.05
CA ALA A 218 -16.09 12.91 0.36
C ALA A 218 -17.43 12.20 0.11
N LYS A 219 -18.56 12.85 0.43
CA LYS A 219 -19.90 12.33 0.18
C LYS A 219 -20.20 12.18 -1.30
N SER A 220 -19.70 13.09 -2.15
CA SER A 220 -19.85 12.96 -3.61
C SER A 220 -19.05 11.79 -4.17
N VAL A 221 -17.80 11.60 -3.71
CA VAL A 221 -16.93 10.49 -4.09
C VAL A 221 -17.51 9.14 -3.65
N ILE A 222 -17.95 9.03 -2.40
CA ILE A 222 -18.55 7.78 -1.88
C ILE A 222 -19.80 7.38 -2.67
N ARG A 223 -20.51 8.33 -3.29
CA ARG A 223 -21.71 8.04 -4.09
C ARG A 223 -21.42 7.54 -5.51
N ILE A 224 -20.17 7.62 -5.97
CA ILE A 224 -19.79 7.13 -7.30
C ILE A 224 -19.86 5.58 -7.28
N PRO A 225 -20.70 4.96 -8.13
CA PRO A 225 -20.84 3.50 -8.12
C PRO A 225 -19.54 2.74 -8.37
N SER A 226 -18.71 3.21 -9.31
CA SER A 226 -17.41 2.57 -9.58
C SER A 226 -16.45 2.66 -8.38
N PHE A 227 -16.49 3.75 -7.59
CA PHE A 227 -15.74 3.85 -6.35
C PHE A 227 -16.19 2.80 -5.33
N GLN A 228 -17.51 2.65 -5.12
CA GLN A 228 -18.07 1.68 -4.18
C GLN A 228 -17.67 0.24 -4.55
N ILE A 229 -17.67 -0.09 -5.84
CA ILE A 229 -17.28 -1.41 -6.34
C ILE A 229 -15.79 -1.66 -6.10
N ILE A 230 -14.91 -0.68 -6.41
CA ILE A 230 -13.47 -0.83 -6.22
C ILE A 230 -13.14 -0.93 -4.73
N VAL A 231 -13.77 -0.13 -3.86
CA VAL A 231 -13.58 -0.26 -2.41
C VAL A 231 -14.05 -1.63 -1.90
N ALA A 232 -15.21 -2.11 -2.34
CA ALA A 232 -15.72 -3.44 -1.96
C ALA A 232 -14.76 -4.56 -2.42
N GLN A 233 -14.19 -4.42 -3.64
CA GLN A 233 -13.15 -5.32 -4.12
C GLN A 233 -11.86 -5.18 -3.31
N GLY A 234 -11.42 -3.95 -3.02
CA GLY A 234 -10.20 -3.67 -2.24
C GLY A 234 -10.24 -4.28 -0.84
N VAL A 235 -11.40 -4.21 -0.18
CA VAL A 235 -11.65 -4.90 1.10
C VAL A 235 -11.46 -6.41 0.97
N SER A 236 -12.06 -7.04 -0.03
CA SER A 236 -11.90 -8.48 -0.26
C SER A 236 -10.48 -8.82 -0.71
N GLY A 237 -9.88 -8.01 -1.59
CA GLY A 237 -8.53 -8.20 -2.13
C GLY A 237 -7.40 -7.96 -1.15
N SER A 238 -7.63 -7.22 -0.06
CA SER A 238 -6.65 -7.02 1.01
C SER A 238 -6.47 -8.26 1.91
N ILE A 239 -7.47 -9.14 1.98
CA ILE A 239 -7.42 -10.37 2.77
C ILE A 239 -6.32 -11.33 2.30
N PRO A 240 -6.18 -11.67 1.00
CA PRO A 240 -5.08 -12.48 0.50
C PRO A 240 -3.70 -11.94 0.86
N GLY A 241 -3.48 -10.63 0.66
CA GLY A 241 -2.23 -9.97 0.99
C GLY A 241 -1.87 -10.09 2.48
N SER A 242 -2.86 -9.94 3.35
CA SER A 242 -2.68 -10.09 4.80
C SER A 242 -2.51 -11.54 5.23
N ALA A 243 -3.19 -12.48 4.56
CA ALA A 243 -3.06 -13.91 4.80
C ALA A 243 -1.62 -14.38 4.51
N PHE A 244 -0.99 -13.85 3.47
CA PHE A 244 0.40 -14.16 3.14
C PHE A 244 1.41 -13.83 4.23
N SER A 245 1.06 -13.02 5.23
CA SER A 245 1.93 -12.81 6.40
C SER A 245 2.27 -14.11 7.16
N PHE A 246 1.45 -15.13 7.03
CA PHE A 246 1.69 -16.47 7.60
C PHE A 246 2.50 -17.40 6.67
N ALA A 247 2.79 -17.02 5.43
CA ALA A 247 3.52 -17.88 4.50
C ALA A 247 4.94 -18.24 4.98
N PRO A 248 5.73 -17.34 5.61
CA PRO A 248 7.00 -17.73 6.20
C PRO A 248 6.87 -18.83 7.25
N MET A 249 5.90 -18.70 8.16
CA MET A 249 5.62 -19.72 9.18
C MET A 249 5.23 -21.06 8.55
N TRP A 250 4.40 -21.04 7.51
CA TRP A 250 4.01 -22.25 6.77
C TRP A 250 5.22 -22.92 6.12
N LEU A 251 6.12 -22.17 5.49
CA LEU A 251 7.35 -22.69 4.88
C LEU A 251 8.28 -23.33 5.94
N GLU A 252 8.41 -22.73 7.11
CA GLU A 252 9.19 -23.29 8.20
C GLU A 252 8.58 -24.58 8.77
N LEU A 253 7.24 -24.67 8.87
CA LEU A 253 6.53 -25.88 9.27
C LEU A 253 6.69 -27.03 8.26
N ILE A 254 6.88 -26.76 6.96
CA ILE A 254 7.25 -27.75 5.95
C ILE A 254 8.67 -28.28 6.20
N GLY A 255 9.53 -27.50 6.87
CA GLY A 255 10.91 -27.85 7.18
C GLY A 255 11.96 -27.06 6.39
N PHE A 256 11.58 -25.96 5.74
CA PHE A 256 12.56 -25.03 5.16
C PHE A 256 13.33 -24.32 6.27
N SER A 257 14.64 -24.16 6.09
CA SER A 257 15.45 -23.35 7.02
C SER A 257 15.03 -21.88 6.96
N HIS A 258 15.27 -21.13 8.04
CA HIS A 258 14.97 -19.70 8.11
C HIS A 258 15.55 -18.91 6.93
N GLU A 259 16.78 -19.22 6.51
CA GLU A 259 17.43 -18.59 5.37
C GLU A 259 16.70 -18.89 4.05
N LYS A 260 16.34 -20.16 3.80
CA LYS A 260 15.58 -20.54 2.59
C LYS A 260 14.20 -19.92 2.56
N THR A 261 13.52 -19.85 3.70
CA THR A 261 12.24 -19.19 3.87
C THR A 261 12.35 -17.70 3.51
N ALA A 262 13.36 -17.01 3.98
CA ALA A 262 13.60 -15.60 3.64
C ALA A 262 13.84 -15.40 2.13
N VAL A 263 14.60 -16.31 1.49
CA VAL A 263 14.81 -16.29 0.03
C VAL A 263 13.50 -16.53 -0.72
N LEU A 264 12.73 -17.55 -0.35
CA LEU A 264 11.44 -17.86 -0.97
C LEU A 264 10.44 -16.72 -0.83
N TRP A 265 10.38 -16.07 0.33
CA TRP A 265 9.57 -14.89 0.55
C TRP A 265 10.01 -13.71 -0.32
N THR A 266 11.31 -13.51 -0.47
CA THR A 266 11.86 -12.47 -1.35
C THR A 266 11.49 -12.72 -2.81
N ILE A 267 11.48 -13.97 -3.26
CA ILE A 267 11.07 -14.36 -4.63
C ILE A 267 9.60 -13.97 -4.88
N LEU A 268 8.70 -14.14 -3.91
CA LEU A 268 7.30 -13.68 -4.02
C LEU A 268 7.25 -12.16 -4.26
N ILE A 269 8.01 -11.37 -3.49
CA ILE A 269 8.04 -9.90 -3.63
C ILE A 269 8.63 -9.48 -4.99
N ILE A 270 9.67 -10.18 -5.46
CA ILE A 270 10.25 -9.96 -6.78
C ILE A 270 9.22 -10.25 -7.87
N GLY A 271 8.51 -11.39 -7.79
CA GLY A 271 7.42 -11.71 -8.71
C GLY A 271 6.35 -10.61 -8.75
N GLY A 272 5.93 -10.14 -7.58
CA GLY A 272 5.00 -9.01 -7.45
C GLY A 272 5.54 -7.71 -8.06
N SER A 273 6.83 -7.45 -7.92
CA SER A 273 7.48 -6.27 -8.49
C SER A 273 7.49 -6.27 -10.02
N PHE A 274 7.73 -7.41 -10.65
CA PHE A 274 7.58 -7.55 -12.10
C PHE A 274 6.12 -7.49 -12.52
N GLY A 275 5.23 -8.13 -11.76
CA GLY A 275 3.80 -8.18 -12.03
C GLY A 275 3.15 -6.79 -12.03
N CYS A 276 3.46 -5.92 -11.08
CA CYS A 276 2.84 -4.60 -11.02
C CYS A 276 3.25 -3.69 -12.20
N VAL A 277 4.50 -3.77 -12.67
CA VAL A 277 4.95 -3.04 -13.86
C VAL A 277 4.31 -3.61 -15.12
N PHE A 278 4.31 -4.94 -15.26
CA PHE A 278 3.66 -5.63 -16.38
C PHE A 278 2.17 -5.34 -16.40
N GLY A 279 1.47 -5.46 -15.27
CA GLY A 279 0.05 -5.19 -15.14
C GLY A 279 -0.29 -3.75 -15.52
N GLY A 280 0.47 -2.77 -15.02
CA GLY A 280 0.29 -1.37 -15.35
C GLY A 280 0.47 -1.09 -16.86
N TRP A 281 1.55 -1.59 -17.45
CA TRP A 281 1.81 -1.47 -18.89
C TRP A 281 0.74 -2.16 -19.74
N MET A 282 0.37 -3.39 -19.40
CA MET A 282 -0.67 -4.13 -20.10
C MET A 282 -2.04 -3.47 -19.95
N GLY A 283 -2.34 -2.93 -18.75
CA GLY A 283 -3.56 -2.18 -18.48
C GLY A 283 -3.71 -0.94 -19.37
N ASP A 284 -2.63 -0.20 -19.57
CA ASP A 284 -2.61 0.96 -20.46
C ASP A 284 -2.79 0.55 -21.92
N ASN A 285 -2.15 -0.53 -22.37
CA ASN A 285 -2.30 -1.04 -23.74
C ASN A 285 -3.71 -1.57 -24.01
N LEU A 286 -4.26 -2.37 -23.08
CA LEU A 286 -5.64 -2.86 -23.19
C LEU A 286 -6.68 -1.73 -23.14
N ALA A 287 -6.44 -0.68 -22.36
CA ALA A 287 -7.32 0.49 -22.33
C ALA A 287 -7.36 1.25 -23.67
N LYS A 288 -6.28 1.23 -24.46
CA LYS A 288 -6.25 1.82 -25.81
C LYS A 288 -7.11 1.00 -26.79
N CYS A 289 -7.06 -0.34 -26.70
CA CYS A 289 -7.83 -1.22 -27.56
C CYS A 289 -9.28 -1.39 -27.10
N LEU A 290 -9.51 -1.46 -25.80
CA LEU A 290 -10.79 -1.70 -25.13
C LEU A 290 -11.03 -0.65 -24.04
N PRO A 291 -11.39 0.60 -24.38
CA PRO A 291 -11.43 1.71 -23.42
C PRO A 291 -12.36 1.52 -22.22
N ASN A 292 -13.40 0.71 -22.38
CA ASN A 292 -14.44 0.50 -21.36
C ASN A 292 -14.25 -0.78 -20.54
N SER A 293 -13.40 -1.71 -20.99
CA SER A 293 -13.31 -3.05 -20.40
C SER A 293 -11.89 -3.57 -20.22
N GLY A 294 -10.91 -3.05 -20.95
CA GLY A 294 -9.55 -3.60 -20.96
C GLY A 294 -8.90 -3.69 -19.58
N ARG A 295 -9.01 -2.63 -18.76
CA ARG A 295 -8.51 -2.61 -17.40
C ARG A 295 -9.23 -3.63 -16.50
N ILE A 296 -10.56 -3.75 -16.66
CA ILE A 296 -11.39 -4.65 -15.85
C ILE A 296 -11.05 -6.12 -16.13
N ILE A 297 -10.92 -6.50 -17.40
CA ILE A 297 -10.53 -7.85 -17.83
C ILE A 297 -9.20 -8.25 -17.17
N LEU A 298 -8.25 -7.34 -17.15
CA LEU A 298 -6.92 -7.63 -16.60
C LEU A 298 -6.97 -7.91 -15.09
N SER A 299 -7.75 -7.15 -14.33
CA SER A 299 -7.95 -7.42 -12.90
C SER A 299 -8.73 -8.72 -12.64
N GLN A 300 -9.68 -9.05 -13.50
CA GLN A 300 -10.37 -10.34 -13.40
C GLN A 300 -9.41 -11.51 -13.66
N ILE A 301 -8.51 -11.40 -14.65
CA ILE A 301 -7.47 -12.40 -14.88
C ILE A 301 -6.52 -12.50 -13.67
N SER A 302 -6.09 -11.36 -13.12
CA SER A 302 -5.26 -11.31 -11.91
C SER A 302 -5.94 -12.05 -10.76
N SER A 303 -7.13 -11.62 -10.36
CA SER A 303 -7.87 -12.21 -9.23
C SER A 303 -8.22 -13.69 -9.46
N ALA A 304 -8.66 -14.06 -10.68
CA ALA A 304 -8.99 -15.45 -11.00
C ALA A 304 -7.76 -16.37 -10.97
N SER A 305 -6.59 -15.87 -11.41
CA SER A 305 -5.35 -16.63 -11.42
C SER A 305 -4.83 -16.95 -10.02
N LEU A 306 -5.18 -16.16 -9.01
CA LEU A 306 -4.81 -16.45 -7.62
C LEU A 306 -5.37 -17.77 -7.10
N VAL A 307 -6.58 -18.17 -7.54
CA VAL A 307 -7.23 -19.39 -7.07
C VAL A 307 -6.44 -20.63 -7.45
N PRO A 308 -6.16 -20.92 -8.75
CA PRO A 308 -5.40 -22.09 -9.14
C PRO A 308 -3.92 -22.02 -8.73
N THR A 309 -3.29 -20.84 -8.72
CA THR A 309 -1.88 -20.72 -8.32
C THR A 309 -1.69 -20.94 -6.82
N ALA A 310 -2.59 -20.43 -5.99
CA ALA A 310 -2.59 -20.71 -4.55
C ALA A 310 -2.92 -22.17 -4.26
N ALA A 311 -3.87 -22.78 -4.99
CA ALA A 311 -4.17 -24.21 -4.86
C ALA A 311 -2.95 -25.07 -5.19
N PHE A 312 -2.26 -24.76 -6.28
CA PHE A 312 -1.05 -25.47 -6.67
C PHE A 312 0.05 -25.37 -5.60
N LEU A 313 0.32 -24.14 -5.11
CA LEU A 313 1.35 -23.90 -4.11
C LEU A 313 1.03 -24.58 -2.76
N LEU A 314 -0.21 -24.45 -2.28
CA LEU A 314 -0.57 -24.77 -0.89
C LEU A 314 -1.15 -26.18 -0.72
N LEU A 315 -1.71 -26.79 -1.79
CA LEU A 315 -2.44 -28.06 -1.70
C LEU A 315 -1.87 -29.17 -2.59
N VAL A 316 -1.11 -28.84 -3.64
CA VAL A 316 -0.62 -29.81 -4.64
C VAL A 316 0.87 -30.07 -4.50
N LEU A 317 1.66 -29.03 -4.22
CA LEU A 317 3.12 -29.21 -4.03
C LEU A 317 3.38 -30.06 -2.79
N PRO A 318 4.36 -30.98 -2.87
CA PRO A 318 4.76 -31.80 -1.73
C PRO A 318 5.34 -30.94 -0.59
N ASP A 319 4.97 -31.24 0.65
CA ASP A 319 5.54 -30.63 1.85
C ASP A 319 6.95 -31.18 2.10
N ASP A 320 7.90 -30.86 1.22
CA ASP A 320 9.29 -31.33 1.27
C ASP A 320 10.27 -30.19 0.95
N PRO A 321 11.25 -29.91 1.83
CA PRO A 321 12.28 -28.91 1.59
C PRO A 321 13.16 -29.14 0.35
N SER A 322 13.19 -30.36 -0.19
CA SER A 322 13.91 -30.67 -1.44
C SER A 322 13.28 -29.99 -2.66
N THR A 323 12.01 -29.62 -2.58
CA THR A 323 11.25 -28.97 -3.67
C THR A 323 11.33 -27.44 -3.65
N ALA A 324 12.35 -26.86 -3.03
CA ALA A 324 12.54 -25.40 -2.89
C ALA A 324 12.42 -24.64 -4.22
N PHE A 325 12.94 -25.18 -5.31
CA PHE A 325 12.84 -24.55 -6.63
C PHE A 325 11.38 -24.46 -7.10
N MET A 326 10.58 -25.51 -6.92
CA MET A 326 9.17 -25.52 -7.32
C MET A 326 8.34 -24.56 -6.46
N HIS A 327 8.61 -24.51 -5.14
CA HIS A 327 7.99 -23.50 -4.25
C HIS A 327 8.37 -22.08 -4.65
N GLY A 328 9.65 -21.84 -4.97
CA GLY A 328 10.11 -20.54 -5.44
C GLY A 328 9.44 -20.10 -6.74
N LEU A 329 9.34 -21.00 -7.72
CA LEU A 329 8.65 -20.73 -8.99
C LEU A 329 7.16 -20.46 -8.79
N ALA A 330 6.48 -21.27 -7.96
CA ALA A 330 5.06 -21.07 -7.65
C ALA A 330 4.82 -19.74 -6.91
N LEU A 331 5.68 -19.39 -5.95
CA LEU A 331 5.64 -18.10 -5.25
C LEU A 331 5.89 -16.92 -6.19
N PHE A 332 6.84 -17.03 -7.12
CA PHE A 332 7.09 -16.01 -8.13
C PHE A 332 5.85 -15.79 -9.00
N ILE A 333 5.27 -16.86 -9.53
CA ILE A 333 4.06 -16.81 -10.38
C ILE A 333 2.88 -16.22 -9.59
N LEU A 334 2.69 -16.65 -8.35
CA LEU A 334 1.64 -16.13 -7.49
C LEU A 334 1.82 -14.63 -7.24
N GLY A 335 3.02 -14.17 -6.87
CA GLY A 335 3.34 -12.76 -6.69
C GLY A 335 3.12 -11.96 -7.97
N PHE A 336 3.54 -12.50 -9.11
CA PHE A 336 3.38 -11.86 -10.42
C PHE A 336 1.91 -11.57 -10.74
N PHE A 337 1.02 -12.55 -10.58
CA PHE A 337 -0.39 -12.34 -10.86
C PHE A 337 -1.12 -11.53 -9.78
N ALA A 338 -0.74 -11.64 -8.51
CA ALA A 338 -1.39 -10.97 -7.39
C ALA A 338 -1.25 -9.45 -7.38
N SER A 339 -0.38 -8.87 -8.20
CA SER A 339 0.02 -7.46 -8.10
C SER A 339 -0.52 -6.55 -9.20
N TRP A 340 -1.37 -7.05 -10.12
CA TRP A 340 -1.83 -6.26 -11.26
C TRP A 340 -2.92 -5.25 -10.91
N ASP A 341 -3.83 -5.58 -10.00
CA ASP A 341 -5.09 -4.87 -9.75
C ASP A 341 -4.91 -3.38 -9.48
N ALA A 342 -4.01 -3.03 -8.57
CA ALA A 342 -3.80 -1.64 -8.18
C ALA A 342 -3.24 -0.79 -9.34
N ALA A 343 -2.25 -1.31 -10.06
CA ALA A 343 -1.56 -0.57 -11.12
C ALA A 343 -2.36 -0.55 -12.43
N ALA A 344 -2.95 -1.68 -12.80
CA ALA A 344 -3.69 -1.81 -14.06
C ALA A 344 -5.07 -1.15 -14.03
N THR A 345 -5.76 -1.22 -12.90
CA THR A 345 -7.20 -0.96 -12.80
C THR A 345 -7.54 0.07 -11.74
N ASN A 346 -7.35 -0.22 -10.44
CA ASN A 346 -7.90 0.58 -9.36
C ASN A 346 -7.39 2.03 -9.41
N ASN A 347 -6.08 2.22 -9.37
CA ASN A 347 -5.49 3.57 -9.35
C ASN A 347 -5.78 4.39 -10.61
N PRO A 348 -5.63 3.85 -11.85
CA PRO A 348 -6.01 4.58 -13.05
C PRO A 348 -7.51 4.91 -13.11
N ILE A 349 -8.40 3.98 -12.77
CA ILE A 349 -9.85 4.22 -12.77
C ILE A 349 -10.21 5.32 -11.79
N PHE A 350 -9.65 5.33 -10.57
CA PHE A 350 -9.88 6.42 -9.62
C PHE A 350 -9.54 7.80 -10.19
N ALA A 351 -8.43 7.90 -10.94
CA ALA A 351 -8.06 9.15 -11.59
C ALA A 351 -8.97 9.56 -12.74
N GLU A 352 -9.71 8.61 -13.32
CA GLU A 352 -10.59 8.84 -14.49
C GLU A 352 -12.05 9.14 -14.12
N ILE A 353 -12.51 8.71 -12.92
CA ILE A 353 -13.91 8.88 -12.48
C ILE A 353 -14.14 10.11 -11.61
N VAL A 354 -13.10 10.88 -11.30
CA VAL A 354 -13.19 12.14 -10.54
C VAL A 354 -12.39 13.26 -11.22
N PRO A 355 -12.80 14.53 -11.06
CA PRO A 355 -11.99 15.67 -11.49
C PRO A 355 -10.66 15.74 -10.71
N GLU A 356 -9.68 16.44 -11.28
CA GLU A 356 -8.32 16.54 -10.72
C GLU A 356 -8.31 16.97 -9.25
N LYS A 357 -9.16 17.92 -8.87
CA LYS A 357 -9.27 18.45 -7.50
C LYS A 357 -9.62 17.38 -6.47
N SER A 358 -10.41 16.35 -6.85
CA SER A 358 -10.90 15.31 -5.94
C SER A 358 -10.04 14.03 -5.94
N ARG A 359 -8.93 13.98 -6.71
CA ARG A 359 -8.07 12.78 -6.79
C ARG A 359 -7.44 12.42 -5.45
N THR A 360 -6.99 13.37 -4.66
CA THR A 360 -6.43 13.06 -3.33
C THR A 360 -7.51 12.51 -2.41
N SER A 361 -8.71 13.05 -2.46
CA SER A 361 -9.86 12.61 -1.65
C SER A 361 -10.27 11.17 -1.97
N ILE A 362 -10.32 10.78 -3.25
CA ILE A 362 -10.69 9.41 -3.63
C ILE A 362 -9.62 8.40 -3.16
N TYR A 363 -8.34 8.69 -3.33
CA TYR A 363 -7.27 7.82 -2.83
C TYR A 363 -7.23 7.74 -1.31
N ALA A 364 -7.48 8.85 -0.62
CA ALA A 364 -7.53 8.88 0.84
C ALA A 364 -8.67 8.04 1.40
N LEU A 365 -9.86 8.15 0.80
CA LEU A 365 -11.03 7.38 1.21
C LEU A 365 -10.84 5.88 0.95
N ASP A 366 -10.34 5.51 -0.23
CA ASP A 366 -10.02 4.13 -0.58
C ASP A 366 -9.06 3.50 0.45
N ARG A 367 -7.95 4.16 0.72
CA ARG A 367 -6.97 3.71 1.71
C ARG A 367 -7.53 3.62 3.13
N SER A 368 -8.41 4.53 3.53
CA SER A 368 -9.08 4.47 4.83
C SER A 368 -9.89 3.17 4.97
N PHE A 369 -10.72 2.86 3.99
CA PHE A 369 -11.56 1.67 4.01
C PHE A 369 -10.75 0.37 3.94
N GLU A 370 -9.79 0.29 3.00
CA GLU A 370 -8.94 -0.90 2.84
C GLU A 370 -8.14 -1.20 4.11
N THR A 371 -7.48 -0.20 4.70
CA THR A 371 -6.59 -0.42 5.85
C THR A 371 -7.33 -0.83 7.10
N ILE A 372 -8.51 -0.25 7.38
CA ILE A 372 -9.32 -0.66 8.54
C ILE A 372 -9.70 -2.13 8.44
N LEU A 373 -10.18 -2.56 7.27
CA LEU A 373 -10.75 -3.89 7.12
C LEU A 373 -9.68 -4.97 6.93
N SER A 374 -8.56 -4.65 6.26
CA SER A 374 -7.43 -5.57 6.11
C SER A 374 -6.74 -5.92 7.43
N SER A 375 -6.83 -5.05 8.44
CA SER A 375 -6.24 -5.30 9.75
C SER A 375 -6.81 -6.53 10.47
N PHE A 376 -8.02 -6.97 10.12
CA PHE A 376 -8.66 -8.17 10.68
C PHE A 376 -8.26 -9.48 10.00
N ALA A 377 -7.71 -9.43 8.80
CA ALA A 377 -7.45 -10.62 8.00
C ALA A 377 -6.49 -11.64 8.66
N PRO A 378 -5.38 -11.25 9.31
CA PRO A 378 -4.53 -12.21 10.03
C PRO A 378 -5.27 -12.97 11.12
N THR A 379 -6.16 -12.30 11.85
CA THR A 379 -6.99 -12.95 12.89
C THR A 379 -7.92 -14.00 12.29
N VAL A 380 -8.52 -13.72 11.14
CA VAL A 380 -9.37 -14.69 10.41
C VAL A 380 -8.57 -15.92 10.00
N VAL A 381 -7.36 -15.77 9.50
CA VAL A 381 -6.48 -16.91 9.17
C VAL A 381 -6.16 -17.76 10.40
N GLY A 382 -5.84 -17.13 11.53
CA GLY A 382 -5.58 -17.82 12.79
C GLY A 382 -6.79 -18.63 13.27
N ILE A 383 -7.98 -18.04 13.24
CA ILE A 383 -9.23 -18.71 13.59
C ILE A 383 -9.51 -19.92 12.66
N LEU A 384 -9.34 -19.73 11.35
CA LEU A 384 -9.51 -20.82 10.38
C LEU A 384 -8.52 -21.96 10.65
N ALA A 385 -7.24 -21.64 10.85
CA ALA A 385 -6.22 -22.64 11.11
C ALA A 385 -6.51 -23.46 12.38
N GLN A 386 -6.86 -22.80 13.49
CA GLN A 386 -7.06 -23.45 14.77
C GLN A 386 -8.43 -24.12 14.89
N ASN A 387 -9.51 -23.41 14.59
CA ASN A 387 -10.87 -23.88 14.91
C ASN A 387 -11.49 -24.70 13.77
N VAL A 388 -11.10 -24.48 12.52
CA VAL A 388 -11.67 -25.19 11.37
C VAL A 388 -10.77 -26.32 10.89
N TYR A 389 -9.46 -26.06 10.80
CA TYR A 389 -8.52 -27.02 10.21
C TYR A 389 -7.66 -27.76 11.23
N GLY A 390 -7.81 -27.51 12.53
CA GLY A 390 -7.23 -28.32 13.60
C GLY A 390 -5.75 -28.10 13.86
N TYR A 391 -5.25 -26.89 13.58
CA TYR A 391 -3.90 -26.46 13.98
C TYR A 391 -3.74 -26.58 15.51
N LYS A 392 -2.71 -27.29 15.97
CA LYS A 392 -2.44 -27.52 17.38
C LYS A 392 -1.09 -26.90 17.79
N PRO A 393 -1.05 -26.11 18.88
CA PRO A 393 0.23 -25.66 19.42
C PRO A 393 1.09 -26.86 19.84
N ILE A 394 2.40 -26.77 19.59
CA ILE A 394 3.33 -27.83 19.98
C ILE A 394 3.44 -27.88 21.51
N PRO A 395 3.20 -29.02 22.16
CA PRO A 395 3.37 -29.15 23.61
C PRO A 395 4.84 -28.97 23.99
N LYS A 396 5.13 -28.15 25.01
CA LYS A 396 6.49 -27.99 25.54
C LYS A 396 7.01 -29.32 26.08
N GLY A 397 8.15 -29.80 25.55
CA GLY A 397 8.82 -31.03 26.04
C GLY A 397 8.44 -32.30 25.27
N SER A 398 7.86 -32.21 24.09
CA SER A 398 7.67 -33.35 23.20
C SER A 398 9.01 -33.91 22.66
N SER A 399 8.98 -35.19 22.22
CA SER A 399 10.13 -35.78 21.55
C SER A 399 10.29 -35.21 20.14
N THR A 400 11.52 -35.14 19.64
CA THR A 400 11.83 -34.56 18.29
C THR A 400 11.00 -35.19 17.16
N SER A 401 10.73 -36.49 17.24
CA SER A 401 9.89 -37.18 16.22
C SER A 401 8.41 -36.79 16.30
N ALA A 402 7.88 -36.57 17.50
CA ALA A 402 6.50 -36.12 17.69
C ALA A 402 6.35 -34.62 17.28
N GLU A 403 7.38 -33.82 17.45
CA GLU A 403 7.42 -32.42 16.97
C GLU A 403 7.35 -32.36 15.46
N ILE A 404 8.17 -33.13 14.74
CA ILE A 404 8.18 -33.16 13.26
C ILE A 404 6.81 -33.58 12.70
N GLU A 405 6.17 -34.60 13.28
CA GLU A 405 4.84 -35.03 12.84
C GLU A 405 3.76 -33.98 13.13
N THR A 406 3.84 -33.30 14.28
CA THR A 406 2.93 -32.20 14.63
C THR A 406 3.12 -31.01 13.71
N ASP A 407 4.38 -30.66 13.37
CA ASP A 407 4.70 -29.58 12.45
C ASP A 407 4.14 -29.86 11.06
N ARG A 408 4.25 -31.09 10.57
CA ARG A 408 3.68 -31.49 9.26
C ARG A 408 2.16 -31.42 9.25
N GLN A 409 1.47 -31.85 10.31
CA GLN A 409 0.01 -31.69 10.45
C GLN A 409 -0.38 -30.23 10.52
N ASN A 410 0.37 -29.40 11.24
CA ASN A 410 0.16 -27.98 11.35
C ASN A 410 0.43 -27.26 10.02
N ALA A 411 1.44 -27.68 9.24
CA ALA A 411 1.68 -27.16 7.89
C ALA A 411 0.47 -27.39 6.98
N ALA A 412 -0.08 -28.61 6.96
CA ALA A 412 -1.27 -28.94 6.18
C ALA A 412 -2.52 -28.16 6.63
N SER A 413 -2.70 -27.98 7.94
CA SER A 413 -3.81 -27.20 8.51
C SER A 413 -3.70 -25.73 8.13
N LEU A 414 -2.50 -25.17 8.22
CA LEU A 414 -2.22 -23.78 7.87
C LEU A 414 -2.33 -23.55 6.36
N ALA A 415 -1.88 -24.50 5.53
CA ALA A 415 -2.01 -24.46 4.08
C ALA A 415 -3.49 -24.35 3.66
N LYS A 416 -4.36 -25.18 4.24
CA LYS A 416 -5.82 -25.12 3.99
C LYS A 416 -6.43 -23.79 4.44
N ALA A 417 -6.02 -23.27 5.60
CA ALA A 417 -6.49 -21.97 6.11
C ALA A 417 -6.05 -20.83 5.17
N LEU A 418 -4.79 -20.84 4.74
CA LEU A 418 -4.25 -19.89 3.78
C LEU A 418 -4.97 -19.98 2.44
N TYR A 419 -5.15 -21.20 1.89
CA TYR A 419 -5.89 -21.36 0.64
C TYR A 419 -7.32 -20.81 0.73
N THR A 420 -8.03 -21.08 1.83
CA THR A 420 -9.39 -20.57 2.04
C THR A 420 -9.40 -19.05 2.12
N ALA A 421 -8.47 -18.46 2.86
CA ALA A 421 -8.32 -17.00 3.03
C ALA A 421 -7.82 -16.27 1.77
N ILE A 422 -7.23 -16.98 0.81
CA ILE A 422 -6.78 -16.43 -0.47
C ILE A 422 -7.81 -16.70 -1.56
N GLY A 423 -8.22 -17.94 -1.73
CA GLY A 423 -9.03 -18.38 -2.86
C GLY A 423 -10.46 -17.83 -2.83
N ILE A 424 -11.12 -17.86 -1.67
CA ILE A 424 -12.50 -17.34 -1.57
C ILE A 424 -12.54 -15.83 -1.83
N PRO A 425 -11.72 -14.98 -1.14
CA PRO A 425 -11.72 -13.56 -1.42
C PRO A 425 -11.30 -13.23 -2.86
N ALA A 426 -10.33 -13.95 -3.44
CA ALA A 426 -9.93 -13.76 -4.83
C ALA A 426 -11.07 -14.03 -5.82
N ALA A 427 -11.85 -15.10 -5.61
CA ALA A 427 -13.03 -15.39 -6.40
C ALA A 427 -14.12 -14.31 -6.23
N ILE A 428 -14.33 -13.82 -5.01
CA ILE A 428 -15.23 -12.70 -4.73
C ILE A 428 -14.76 -11.44 -5.45
N CYS A 429 -13.47 -11.11 -5.42
CA CYS A 429 -12.90 -9.97 -6.15
C CYS A 429 -13.17 -10.06 -7.65
N CYS A 430 -12.91 -11.23 -8.25
CA CYS A 430 -13.18 -11.47 -9.67
C CYS A 430 -14.66 -11.21 -10.00
N PHE A 431 -15.58 -11.65 -9.15
CA PHE A 431 -17.02 -11.41 -9.31
C PHE A 431 -17.37 -9.92 -9.15
N ILE A 432 -16.85 -9.25 -8.12
CA ILE A 432 -17.12 -7.83 -7.87
C ILE A 432 -16.66 -6.97 -9.05
N TYR A 433 -15.50 -7.25 -9.64
CA TYR A 433 -15.03 -6.53 -10.83
C TYR A 433 -16.00 -6.58 -12.00
N SER A 434 -16.87 -7.59 -12.11
CA SER A 434 -17.87 -7.68 -13.17
C SER A 434 -18.86 -6.53 -13.15
N PHE A 435 -19.15 -5.92 -12.00
CA PHE A 435 -20.05 -4.78 -11.90
C PHE A 435 -19.46 -3.50 -12.50
N LEU A 436 -18.13 -3.40 -12.61
CA LEU A 436 -17.48 -2.24 -13.24
C LEU A 436 -17.78 -2.11 -14.73
N TYR A 437 -18.12 -3.20 -15.43
CA TYR A 437 -18.50 -3.11 -16.84
C TYR A 437 -19.70 -2.20 -17.08
N CYS A 438 -20.62 -2.13 -16.10
CA CYS A 438 -21.81 -1.29 -16.20
C CYS A 438 -21.58 0.13 -15.65
N THR A 439 -20.75 0.29 -14.64
CA THR A 439 -20.62 1.55 -13.90
C THR A 439 -19.47 2.41 -14.39
N TYR A 440 -18.30 1.82 -14.65
CA TYR A 440 -17.10 2.57 -15.01
C TYR A 440 -17.23 3.42 -16.28
N PRO A 441 -17.79 2.93 -17.41
CA PRO A 441 -17.94 3.76 -18.61
C PRO A 441 -18.80 4.98 -18.36
N ARG A 442 -19.88 4.84 -17.60
CA ARG A 442 -20.80 5.91 -17.24
C ARG A 442 -20.15 6.94 -16.32
N ASP A 443 -19.49 6.48 -15.25
CA ASP A 443 -18.88 7.36 -14.27
C ASP A 443 -17.69 8.14 -14.86
N ARG A 444 -16.92 7.50 -15.76
CA ARG A 444 -15.85 8.15 -16.53
C ARG A 444 -16.40 9.24 -17.45
N GLU A 445 -17.51 8.99 -18.15
CA GLU A 445 -18.11 9.99 -19.02
C GLU A 445 -18.67 11.17 -18.22
N HIS A 446 -19.30 10.91 -17.07
CA HIS A 446 -19.77 11.97 -16.17
C HIS A 446 -18.59 12.83 -15.68
N ALA A 447 -17.47 12.24 -15.27
CA ALA A 447 -16.30 12.97 -14.83
C ALA A 447 -15.70 13.83 -15.95
N ARG A 448 -15.71 13.30 -17.20
CA ARG A 448 -15.22 14.00 -18.39
C ARG A 448 -16.10 15.20 -18.74
N MET A 449 -17.42 15.03 -18.74
CA MET A 449 -18.37 16.11 -18.98
C MET A 449 -18.25 17.21 -17.92
N TYR A 450 -18.06 16.83 -16.66
CA TYR A 450 -17.85 17.80 -15.58
C TYR A 450 -16.57 18.62 -15.77
N ALA A 451 -15.48 17.99 -16.20
CA ALA A 451 -14.22 18.66 -16.50
C ALA A 451 -14.34 19.64 -17.69
N LEU A 452 -15.11 19.28 -18.70
CA LEU A 452 -15.38 20.17 -19.86
C LEU A 452 -16.18 21.40 -19.43
N ILE A 453 -17.27 21.23 -18.67
CA ILE A 453 -18.09 22.34 -18.17
C ILE A 453 -17.25 23.27 -17.27
N GLU A 454 -16.42 22.72 -16.39
CA GLU A 454 -15.55 23.51 -15.51
C GLU A 454 -14.53 24.33 -16.32
N SER A 455 -13.96 23.75 -17.39
CA SER A 455 -13.03 24.45 -18.28
C SER A 455 -13.72 25.58 -19.10
N GLU A 456 -14.95 25.36 -19.56
CA GLU A 456 -15.73 26.38 -20.26
C GLU A 456 -16.11 27.55 -19.33
N MET A 457 -16.54 27.25 -18.10
CA MET A 457 -16.84 28.30 -17.10
C MET A 457 -15.61 29.15 -16.78
N GLN A 458 -14.43 28.53 -16.60
CA GLN A 458 -13.19 29.25 -16.39
C GLN A 458 -12.80 30.16 -17.55
N ASN A 459 -13.02 29.72 -18.79
CA ASN A 459 -12.79 30.54 -19.99
C ASN A 459 -13.74 31.75 -20.06
N ILE A 460 -15.02 31.57 -19.73
CA ILE A 460 -16.01 32.65 -19.71
C ILE A 460 -15.66 33.68 -18.60
N GLU A 461 -15.26 33.23 -17.43
CA GLU A 461 -14.82 34.11 -16.34
C GLU A 461 -13.56 34.90 -16.74
N ALA A 462 -12.62 34.28 -17.43
CA ALA A 462 -11.40 34.93 -17.92
C ALA A 462 -11.73 36.00 -19.00
N ASP A 463 -12.63 35.70 -19.95
CA ASP A 463 -13.05 36.64 -20.97
C ASP A 463 -13.82 37.84 -20.36
N ASN A 464 -14.67 37.62 -19.38
CA ASN A 464 -15.38 38.68 -18.67
C ASN A 464 -14.42 39.58 -17.89
N SER A 465 -13.36 39.03 -17.30
CA SER A 465 -12.35 39.79 -16.57
C SER A 465 -11.42 40.63 -17.46
N LEU A 466 -11.35 40.32 -18.77
CA LEU A 466 -10.59 41.08 -19.76
C LEU A 466 -11.42 42.20 -20.40
N SER A 467 -12.76 42.18 -20.24
CA SER A 467 -13.68 43.17 -20.78
C SER A 467 -14.04 44.29 -19.80
N ASP A 468 -13.71 44.14 -18.52
CA ASP A 468 -13.80 45.17 -17.46
C ASP A 468 -12.43 45.85 -17.25
#